data_735d67d333a4c9883d448dd389d13277
#
_entry.id   735d67d333a4c9883d448dd389d13277
#
_cell.length_a   1.000
_cell.length_b   1.000
_cell.length_c   1.000
_cell.angle_alpha   90.00
_cell.angle_beta   90.00
_cell.angle_gamma   90.00
#
_symmetry.space_group_name_H-M   'P 1'
#
loop_
_entity.id
_entity.type
_entity.pdbx_description
1 polymer ?
#
loop_
_entity_poly.entity_id
_entity_poly.type
_entity_poly.pdbx_seq_one_letter_code
_entity_poly.pdbx_strand_id
1 'polypeptide(L)'
;RETLLSIVAFRRTENVDEITGQPIVLRKDENSDFAFFDLPEGCWRVFMIYDTPYGSPGDHRWFINMLSRESVQLLIDAVYEKHYAKYADEFGKTIAGFFSDEPSFGCEHLGDFGSDVPFYYRTIGQAGTALPWRQNVVERMQADGIDDPTAMIPTLWYPYADDPAEVRLAYMDALTRLWNENFSYALGDWCRAHGVRYIGHIIEDMNAHSRIGGSAGHYFRGLSGQDMAGIDIVLHQIVPGFGQYPTSSP
;
A
#
# COMPACT_ATOMS: atom_id res chain seq x y z
N ARG A 1 13.72 0.74 -14.03
CA ARG A 1 14.83 -0.17 -13.76
C ARG A 1 14.62 -0.73 -12.38
N GLU A 2 14.70 -2.03 -12.23
CA GLU A 2 14.60 -2.70 -10.93
C GLU A 2 15.88 -2.48 -10.12
N THR A 3 15.72 -2.33 -8.82
CA THR A 3 16.84 -2.14 -7.89
C THR A 3 16.79 -3.22 -6.82
N LEU A 4 17.86 -4.00 -6.70
CA LEU A 4 18.01 -4.98 -5.62
C LEU A 4 18.16 -4.22 -4.30
N LEU A 5 17.23 -4.44 -3.38
CA LEU A 5 17.24 -3.82 -2.04
C LEU A 5 18.01 -4.67 -1.04
N SER A 6 17.76 -5.97 -1.03
CA SER A 6 18.39 -6.89 -0.08
C SER A 6 18.35 -8.34 -0.59
N ILE A 7 19.27 -9.15 -0.09
CA ILE A 7 19.22 -10.60 -0.19
C ILE A 7 19.22 -11.13 1.24
N VAL A 8 18.20 -11.90 1.61
CA VAL A 8 18.05 -12.41 2.97
C VAL A 8 17.72 -13.89 2.98
N ALA A 9 18.19 -14.60 3.98
CA ALA A 9 17.86 -15.99 4.21
C ALA A 9 17.12 -16.14 5.54
N PHE A 10 15.98 -16.82 5.50
CA PHE A 10 15.23 -17.25 6.67
C PHE A 10 15.30 -18.76 6.82
N ARG A 11 15.38 -19.23 8.06
CA ARG A 11 15.22 -20.64 8.34
C ARG A 11 13.79 -21.06 8.05
N ARG A 12 13.60 -22.24 7.48
CA ARG A 12 12.28 -22.85 7.28
C ARG A 12 11.93 -23.74 8.47
N THR A 13 10.65 -23.79 8.80
CA THR A 13 10.09 -24.83 9.67
C THR A 13 9.93 -26.16 8.89
N GLU A 14 9.36 -27.15 9.51
CA GLU A 14 8.96 -28.39 8.81
C GLU A 14 7.88 -28.13 7.75
N ASN A 15 7.09 -27.08 7.93
CA ASN A 15 6.19 -26.59 6.90
C ASN A 15 6.99 -25.83 5.83
N VAL A 16 6.93 -26.33 4.61
CA VAL A 16 7.72 -25.83 3.46
C VAL A 16 7.51 -24.32 3.22
N ASP A 17 6.33 -23.83 3.50
CA ASP A 17 5.95 -22.44 3.20
C ASP A 17 6.04 -21.50 4.41
N GLU A 18 6.50 -22.00 5.55
CA GLU A 18 6.66 -21.19 6.77
C GLU A 18 8.14 -20.91 7.06
N ILE A 19 8.42 -19.68 7.43
CA ILE A 19 9.76 -19.20 7.82
C ILE A 19 9.80 -18.89 9.32
N THR A 20 10.99 -18.91 9.90
CA THR A 20 11.21 -18.68 11.34
C THR A 20 12.58 -18.07 11.62
N GLY A 21 12.77 -17.51 12.79
CA GLY A 21 14.02 -16.92 13.28
C GLY A 21 14.35 -15.58 12.64
N GLN A 22 15.45 -15.01 13.07
CA GLN A 22 15.94 -13.76 12.50
C GLN A 22 16.55 -13.98 11.12
N PRO A 23 16.36 -13.05 10.17
CA PRO A 23 16.96 -13.14 8.86
C PRO A 23 18.46 -13.02 8.91
N ILE A 24 19.15 -13.77 8.03
CA ILE A 24 20.56 -13.54 7.75
C ILE A 24 20.64 -12.70 6.48
N VAL A 25 21.19 -11.50 6.60
CA VAL A 25 21.41 -10.62 5.44
C VAL A 25 22.65 -11.12 4.69
N LEU A 26 22.46 -11.41 3.42
CA LEU A 26 23.49 -11.93 2.53
C LEU A 26 24.07 -10.77 1.72
N ARG A 27 25.38 -10.59 1.79
CA ARG A 27 26.04 -9.50 1.04
C ARG A 27 26.44 -9.99 -0.34
N LYS A 28 26.01 -9.27 -1.36
CA LYS A 28 26.51 -9.44 -2.72
C LYS A 28 27.93 -8.89 -2.79
N ASP A 29 28.83 -9.62 -3.46
CA ASP A 29 30.13 -9.09 -3.83
C ASP A 29 29.93 -7.95 -4.85
N GLU A 30 30.52 -6.79 -4.59
CA GLU A 30 30.40 -5.60 -5.45
C GLU A 30 30.97 -5.84 -6.85
N ASN A 31 31.92 -6.76 -6.99
CA ASN A 31 32.60 -7.08 -8.26
C ASN A 31 32.05 -8.32 -8.96
N SER A 32 30.95 -8.89 -8.49
CA SER A 32 30.37 -10.13 -8.99
C SER A 32 28.86 -10.03 -9.12
N ASP A 33 28.29 -10.78 -10.06
CA ASP A 33 26.84 -11.01 -10.16
C ASP A 33 26.36 -12.12 -9.21
N PHE A 34 27.25 -12.66 -8.41
CA PHE A 34 26.96 -13.73 -7.47
C PHE A 34 27.07 -13.23 -6.04
N ALA A 35 26.27 -13.81 -5.16
CA ALA A 35 26.41 -13.73 -3.71
C ALA A 35 26.82 -15.11 -3.18
N PHE A 36 27.90 -15.16 -2.42
CA PHE A 36 28.40 -16.38 -1.79
C PHE A 36 28.26 -16.25 -0.29
N PHE A 37 27.72 -17.26 0.36
CA PHE A 37 27.53 -17.25 1.80
C PHE A 37 27.45 -18.67 2.33
N ASP A 38 27.95 -18.85 3.54
CA ASP A 38 27.81 -20.08 4.30
C ASP A 38 26.60 -19.96 5.23
N LEU A 39 25.57 -20.75 4.97
CA LEU A 39 24.43 -20.85 5.88
C LEU A 39 24.71 -21.92 6.94
N PRO A 40 24.24 -21.71 8.19
CA PRO A 40 24.26 -22.74 9.21
C PRO A 40 23.49 -23.98 8.76
N GLU A 41 23.77 -25.13 9.37
CA GLU A 41 23.06 -26.37 9.09
C GLU A 41 21.54 -26.18 9.25
N GLY A 42 20.77 -26.69 8.28
CA GLY A 42 19.32 -26.61 8.26
C GLY A 42 18.74 -26.31 6.88
N CYS A 43 17.42 -26.13 6.84
CA CYS A 43 16.70 -25.75 5.62
C CYS A 43 16.48 -24.24 5.62
N TRP A 44 16.85 -23.58 4.53
CA TRP A 44 16.76 -22.15 4.38
C TRP A 44 15.95 -21.75 3.15
N ARG A 45 15.29 -20.61 3.21
CA ARG A 45 14.69 -19.93 2.07
C ARG A 45 15.41 -18.61 1.85
N VAL A 46 15.91 -18.42 0.66
CA VAL A 46 16.59 -17.18 0.27
C VAL A 46 15.61 -16.31 -0.52
N PHE A 47 15.55 -15.05 -0.17
CA PHE A 47 14.74 -14.03 -0.83
C PHE A 47 15.66 -12.98 -1.44
N MET A 48 15.39 -12.64 -2.70
CA MET A 48 15.94 -11.46 -3.35
C MET A 48 14.83 -10.42 -3.43
N ILE A 49 15.01 -9.31 -2.73
CA ILE A 49 14.01 -8.26 -2.59
C ILE A 49 14.36 -7.13 -3.54
N TYR A 50 13.45 -6.82 -4.44
CA TYR A 50 13.63 -5.78 -5.44
C TYR A 50 12.59 -4.68 -5.28
N ASP A 51 13.05 -3.42 -5.44
CA ASP A 51 12.17 -2.31 -5.78
C ASP A 51 11.94 -2.31 -7.29
N THR A 52 10.70 -2.33 -7.72
CA THR A 52 10.31 -2.41 -9.13
C THR A 52 9.21 -1.41 -9.46
N PRO A 53 9.31 -0.68 -10.59
CA PRO A 53 8.23 0.16 -11.07
C PRO A 53 7.09 -0.64 -11.72
N TYR A 54 7.21 -1.97 -11.79
CA TYR A 54 6.26 -2.85 -12.47
C TYR A 54 5.45 -3.74 -11.52
N GLY A 55 5.37 -3.36 -10.25
CA GLY A 55 4.77 -4.18 -9.22
C GLY A 55 3.25 -4.31 -9.29
N SER A 56 2.56 -3.38 -9.94
CA SER A 56 1.11 -3.42 -10.08
C SER A 56 0.69 -4.11 -11.37
N PRO A 57 -0.37 -4.95 -11.33
CA PRO A 57 -0.88 -5.63 -12.52
C PRO A 57 -1.59 -4.65 -13.49
N GLY A 58 -1.56 -5.01 -14.77
CA GLY A 58 -2.31 -4.31 -15.80
C GLY A 58 -1.98 -2.82 -15.93
N ASP A 59 -3.00 -2.00 -16.01
CA ASP A 59 -2.86 -0.56 -16.23
C ASP A 59 -2.44 0.21 -14.97
N HIS A 60 -2.53 -0.39 -13.78
CA HIS A 60 -2.13 0.22 -12.52
C HIS A 60 -0.63 0.52 -12.45
N ARG A 61 0.19 -0.12 -13.25
CA ARG A 61 1.63 0.18 -13.39
C ARG A 61 1.94 1.62 -13.81
N TRP A 62 0.95 2.33 -14.34
CA TRP A 62 1.06 3.73 -14.75
C TRP A 62 0.50 4.70 -13.72
N PHE A 63 -0.06 4.20 -12.61
CA PHE A 63 -0.59 5.04 -11.56
C PHE A 63 0.54 5.73 -10.79
N ILE A 64 0.19 6.87 -10.22
CA ILE A 64 1.10 7.59 -9.33
C ILE A 64 1.37 6.75 -8.07
N ASN A 65 2.57 6.90 -7.51
CA ASN A 65 2.87 6.34 -6.19
C ASN A 65 2.38 7.30 -5.11
N MET A 66 1.28 6.94 -4.43
CA MET A 66 0.64 7.77 -3.41
C MET A 66 1.46 7.89 -2.12
N LEU A 67 2.51 7.08 -1.96
CA LEU A 67 3.47 7.21 -0.86
C LEU A 67 4.50 8.32 -1.11
N SER A 68 4.56 8.88 -2.32
CA SER A 68 5.53 9.88 -2.74
C SER A 68 4.87 11.22 -3.03
N ARG A 69 5.27 12.26 -2.28
CA ARG A 69 4.81 13.62 -2.51
C ARG A 69 5.10 14.12 -3.91
N GLU A 70 6.28 13.79 -4.45
CA GLU A 70 6.69 14.19 -5.79
C GLU A 70 5.81 13.54 -6.86
N SER A 71 5.44 12.26 -6.65
CA SER A 71 4.55 11.56 -7.57
C SER A 71 3.14 12.14 -7.56
N VAL A 72 2.62 12.48 -6.39
CA VAL A 72 1.31 13.14 -6.25
C VAL A 72 1.34 14.56 -6.83
N GLN A 73 2.46 15.27 -6.70
CA GLN A 73 2.61 16.58 -7.32
C GLN A 73 2.48 16.53 -8.85
N LEU A 74 2.98 15.45 -9.49
CA LEU A 74 2.77 15.27 -10.94
C LEU A 74 1.29 15.18 -11.31
N LEU A 75 0.45 14.52 -10.49
CA LEU A 75 -0.99 14.51 -10.67
C LEU A 75 -1.60 15.90 -10.53
N ILE A 76 -1.20 16.64 -9.50
CA ILE A 76 -1.66 18.01 -9.27
C ILE A 76 -1.30 18.88 -10.48
N ASP A 77 -0.06 18.86 -10.93
CA ASP A 77 0.41 19.67 -12.05
C ASP A 77 -0.26 19.29 -13.40
N ALA A 78 -0.47 18.00 -13.62
CA ALA A 78 -0.99 17.51 -14.88
C ALA A 78 -2.53 17.66 -15.00
N VAL A 79 -3.25 17.60 -13.90
CA VAL A 79 -4.70 17.61 -13.87
C VAL A 79 -5.26 18.86 -13.19
N TYR A 80 -4.97 19.04 -11.91
CA TYR A 80 -5.60 20.06 -11.07
C TYR A 80 -5.20 21.48 -11.51
N GLU A 81 -3.91 21.74 -11.68
CA GLU A 81 -3.39 23.02 -12.15
C GLU A 81 -3.89 23.36 -13.56
N LYS A 82 -4.04 22.37 -14.44
CA LYS A 82 -4.57 22.60 -15.79
C LYS A 82 -6.04 23.00 -15.78
N HIS A 83 -6.84 22.41 -14.90
CA HIS A 83 -8.23 22.83 -14.71
C HIS A 83 -8.32 24.23 -14.13
N TYR A 84 -7.54 24.53 -13.10
CA TYR A 84 -7.50 25.84 -12.50
C TYR A 84 -7.06 26.92 -13.50
N ALA A 85 -5.98 26.70 -14.23
CA ALA A 85 -5.52 27.64 -15.23
C ALA A 85 -6.56 28.00 -16.30
N LYS A 86 -7.51 27.07 -16.58
CA LYS A 86 -8.54 27.28 -17.59
C LYS A 86 -9.86 27.82 -17.02
N TYR A 87 -10.20 27.42 -15.79
CA TYR A 87 -11.53 27.62 -15.23
C TYR A 87 -11.52 28.27 -13.84
N ALA A 88 -10.47 29.04 -13.51
CA ALA A 88 -10.33 29.67 -12.17
C ALA A 88 -11.58 30.47 -11.76
N ASP A 89 -12.20 31.19 -12.70
CA ASP A 89 -13.40 31.99 -12.43
C ASP A 89 -14.65 31.17 -12.07
N GLU A 90 -14.64 29.87 -12.37
CA GLU A 90 -15.72 28.94 -12.07
C GLU A 90 -15.53 28.18 -10.76
N PHE A 91 -14.30 28.23 -10.18
CA PHE A 91 -13.99 27.55 -8.92
C PHE A 91 -14.79 28.14 -7.76
N GLY A 92 -15.39 27.28 -6.96
CA GLY A 92 -16.27 27.67 -5.87
C GLY A 92 -17.66 28.14 -6.31
N LYS A 93 -17.95 28.11 -7.62
CA LYS A 93 -19.25 28.46 -8.22
C LYS A 93 -19.83 27.24 -8.93
N THR A 94 -19.49 27.09 -10.21
CA THR A 94 -19.91 25.94 -11.02
C THR A 94 -19.10 24.68 -10.72
N ILE A 95 -17.79 24.85 -10.48
CA ILE A 95 -16.89 23.76 -10.07
C ILE A 95 -16.85 23.74 -8.53
N ALA A 96 -17.55 22.77 -7.95
CA ALA A 96 -17.65 22.64 -6.49
C ALA A 96 -16.45 21.91 -5.87
N GLY A 97 -15.77 21.05 -6.63
CA GLY A 97 -14.67 20.25 -6.12
C GLY A 97 -14.13 19.25 -7.13
N PHE A 98 -13.18 18.47 -6.64
CA PHE A 98 -12.62 17.32 -7.35
C PHE A 98 -13.02 16.04 -6.63
N PHE A 99 -13.40 15.03 -7.41
CA PHE A 99 -13.77 13.72 -6.91
C PHE A 99 -12.70 12.69 -7.20
N SER A 100 -12.30 11.96 -6.18
CA SER A 100 -11.36 10.85 -6.30
C SER A 100 -12.13 9.53 -6.20
N ASP A 101 -12.16 8.80 -7.30
CA ASP A 101 -12.85 7.54 -7.43
C ASP A 101 -11.87 6.38 -7.18
N GLU A 102 -12.11 5.64 -6.12
CA GLU A 102 -11.40 4.40 -5.75
C GLU A 102 -9.86 4.44 -5.86
N PRO A 103 -9.16 5.47 -5.34
CA PRO A 103 -7.72 5.45 -5.36
C PRO A 103 -7.22 4.24 -4.55
N SER A 104 -6.25 3.52 -5.11
CA SER A 104 -5.72 2.30 -4.50
C SER A 104 -4.25 2.11 -4.82
N PHE A 105 -3.54 1.31 -4.03
CA PHE A 105 -2.18 0.91 -4.38
C PHE A 105 -2.12 0.00 -5.61
N GLY A 106 -3.19 -0.76 -5.86
CA GLY A 106 -3.32 -1.60 -7.05
C GLY A 106 -2.32 -2.76 -7.15
N CYS A 107 -1.66 -3.13 -6.05
CA CYS A 107 -0.69 -4.23 -6.04
C CYS A 107 -1.34 -5.61 -5.90
N GLU A 108 -2.56 -5.69 -5.40
CA GLU A 108 -3.36 -6.91 -5.34
C GLU A 108 -4.49 -6.86 -6.37
N HIS A 109 -4.75 -8.00 -6.99
CA HIS A 109 -5.93 -8.15 -7.83
C HIS A 109 -7.16 -8.36 -6.93
N LEU A 110 -7.97 -7.31 -6.76
CA LEU A 110 -9.22 -7.38 -6.01
C LEU A 110 -10.28 -8.22 -6.73
N GLY A 111 -10.13 -8.43 -8.03
CA GLY A 111 -11.12 -9.04 -8.93
C GLY A 111 -11.00 -10.55 -9.15
N ASP A 112 -10.20 -11.28 -8.40
CA ASP A 112 -10.18 -12.74 -8.53
C ASP A 112 -11.34 -13.38 -7.75
N PHE A 113 -12.54 -13.19 -8.29
CA PHE A 113 -13.78 -13.75 -7.76
C PHE A 113 -13.91 -15.27 -7.94
N GLY A 114 -12.93 -15.90 -8.60
CA GLY A 114 -12.93 -17.33 -8.88
C GLY A 114 -12.13 -18.20 -7.90
N SER A 115 -11.56 -17.62 -6.84
CA SER A 115 -10.82 -18.41 -5.86
C SER A 115 -11.77 -19.00 -4.80
N ASP A 116 -11.50 -20.25 -4.40
CA ASP A 116 -12.25 -20.95 -3.36
C ASP A 116 -12.12 -20.29 -1.96
N VAL A 117 -11.18 -19.35 -1.80
CA VAL A 117 -11.00 -18.58 -0.57
C VAL A 117 -11.67 -17.24 -0.75
N PRO A 118 -12.69 -16.91 0.05
CA PRO A 118 -13.31 -15.59 0.01
C PRO A 118 -12.26 -14.49 0.19
N PHE A 119 -12.37 -13.42 -0.58
CA PHE A 119 -11.44 -12.30 -0.61
C PHE A 119 -11.04 -11.80 0.80
N TYR A 120 -11.98 -11.71 1.71
CA TYR A 120 -11.76 -11.24 3.09
C TYR A 120 -10.91 -12.17 3.97
N TYR A 121 -10.77 -13.43 3.58
CA TYR A 121 -9.99 -14.43 4.34
C TYR A 121 -8.64 -14.73 3.70
N ARG A 122 -8.31 -14.08 2.59
CA ARG A 122 -6.99 -14.24 1.99
C ARG A 122 -5.94 -13.61 2.89
N THR A 123 -4.85 -14.34 3.07
CA THR A 123 -3.69 -13.81 3.81
C THR A 123 -3.11 -12.60 3.08
N ILE A 124 -2.77 -11.59 3.86
CA ILE A 124 -2.08 -10.40 3.40
C ILE A 124 -0.69 -10.82 2.91
N GLY A 125 -0.28 -10.33 1.74
CA GLY A 125 1.03 -10.65 1.18
C GLY A 125 1.09 -12.08 0.65
N GLN A 126 0.43 -12.35 -0.46
CA GLN A 126 0.61 -13.63 -1.16
C GLN A 126 1.97 -13.66 -1.86
N ALA A 127 2.65 -14.80 -1.79
CA ALA A 127 3.87 -15.02 -2.55
C ALA A 127 3.66 -14.66 -4.03
N GLY A 128 4.53 -13.82 -4.59
CA GLY A 128 4.45 -13.37 -5.98
C GLY A 128 3.64 -12.10 -6.23
N THR A 129 3.03 -11.51 -5.20
CA THR A 129 2.43 -10.17 -5.31
C THR A 129 3.43 -9.09 -4.91
N ALA A 130 3.40 -7.94 -5.60
CA ALA A 130 4.15 -6.78 -5.18
C ALA A 130 3.50 -6.14 -3.94
N LEU A 131 4.31 -5.43 -3.17
CA LEU A 131 3.85 -4.62 -2.05
C LEU A 131 4.13 -3.14 -2.35
N PRO A 132 3.25 -2.20 -1.94
CA PRO A 132 3.54 -0.78 -2.04
C PRO A 132 4.85 -0.44 -1.36
N TRP A 133 5.72 0.29 -2.04
CA TRP A 133 7.07 0.54 -1.55
C TRP A 133 7.59 1.93 -1.87
N ARG A 134 8.38 2.45 -0.96
CA ARG A 134 9.20 3.65 -1.11
C ARG A 134 10.24 3.67 0.02
N GLN A 135 11.36 4.34 -0.18
CA GLN A 135 12.43 4.43 0.84
C GLN A 135 11.92 5.03 2.17
N ASN A 136 11.00 5.98 2.12
CA ASN A 136 10.41 6.57 3.31
C ASN A 136 9.56 5.58 4.15
N VAL A 137 9.13 4.45 3.57
CA VAL A 137 8.48 3.36 4.34
C VAL A 137 9.50 2.75 5.31
N VAL A 138 10.73 2.50 4.83
CA VAL A 138 11.83 1.97 5.69
C VAL A 138 12.09 2.91 6.87
N GLU A 139 12.23 4.20 6.59
CA GLU A 139 12.51 5.22 7.61
C GLU A 139 11.41 5.27 8.69
N ARG A 140 10.14 5.13 8.28
CA ARG A 140 9.01 5.07 9.22
C ARG A 140 9.01 3.80 10.05
N MET A 141 9.21 2.65 9.43
CA MET A 141 9.28 1.38 10.16
C MET A 141 10.46 1.35 11.14
N GLN A 142 11.59 1.96 10.79
CA GLN A 142 12.74 2.10 11.71
C GLN A 142 12.38 3.00 12.89
N ALA A 143 11.67 4.09 12.65
CA ALA A 143 11.19 4.97 13.73
C ALA A 143 10.20 4.25 14.68
N ASP A 144 9.47 3.26 14.17
CA ASP A 144 8.55 2.41 14.93
C ASP A 144 9.26 1.19 15.59
N GLY A 145 10.60 1.12 15.50
CA GLY A 145 11.42 0.14 16.24
C GLY A 145 11.81 -1.11 15.45
N ILE A 146 11.59 -1.17 14.14
CA ILE A 146 12.05 -2.28 13.30
C ILE A 146 13.50 -1.97 12.85
N ASP A 147 14.47 -2.70 13.33
CA ASP A 147 15.89 -2.43 13.07
C ASP A 147 16.27 -2.50 11.59
N ASP A 148 15.85 -3.56 10.90
CA ASP A 148 16.06 -3.73 9.45
C ASP A 148 14.75 -4.09 8.74
N PRO A 149 13.91 -3.08 8.41
CA PRO A 149 12.64 -3.32 7.75
C PRO A 149 12.77 -4.08 6.43
N THR A 150 13.81 -3.80 5.65
CA THR A 150 14.01 -4.44 4.36
C THR A 150 14.28 -5.94 4.51
N ALA A 151 15.05 -6.33 5.51
CA ALA A 151 15.30 -7.74 5.80
C ALA A 151 14.05 -8.48 6.28
N MET A 152 13.12 -7.77 6.93
CA MET A 152 11.88 -8.34 7.46
C MET A 152 10.73 -8.40 6.44
N ILE A 153 10.83 -7.77 5.27
CA ILE A 153 9.79 -7.79 4.23
C ILE A 153 9.28 -9.20 3.90
N PRO A 154 10.08 -10.27 3.82
CA PRO A 154 9.58 -11.61 3.55
C PRO A 154 8.48 -12.10 4.50
N THR A 155 8.46 -11.62 5.74
CA THR A 155 7.41 -11.97 6.73
C THR A 155 6.03 -11.38 6.38
N LEU A 156 5.98 -10.45 5.43
CA LEU A 156 4.73 -9.91 4.88
C LEU A 156 4.12 -10.85 3.83
N TRP A 157 4.95 -11.66 3.14
CA TRP A 157 4.53 -12.59 2.09
C TRP A 157 4.35 -14.03 2.57
N TYR A 158 5.13 -14.44 3.58
CA TYR A 158 5.16 -15.83 4.05
C TYR A 158 4.67 -15.92 5.49
N PRO A 159 4.03 -17.04 5.86
CA PRO A 159 3.78 -17.35 7.25
C PRO A 159 5.09 -17.31 8.04
N TYR A 160 5.07 -16.64 9.18
CA TYR A 160 6.22 -16.46 10.05
C TYR A 160 5.89 -16.99 11.45
N ALA A 161 6.63 -18.01 11.90
CA ALA A 161 6.33 -18.74 13.13
C ALA A 161 6.55 -17.90 14.41
N ASP A 162 7.38 -16.86 14.32
CA ASP A 162 7.77 -16.03 15.48
C ASP A 162 6.93 -14.74 15.62
N ASP A 163 5.69 -14.75 15.21
CA ASP A 163 4.75 -13.63 15.25
C ASP A 163 5.16 -12.39 14.42
N PRO A 164 4.58 -12.21 13.25
CA PRO A 164 4.89 -11.07 12.39
C PRO A 164 4.12 -9.79 12.75
N ALA A 165 3.37 -9.75 13.87
CA ALA A 165 2.41 -8.67 14.14
C ALA A 165 3.10 -7.30 14.21
N GLU A 166 4.26 -7.18 14.83
CA GLU A 166 4.99 -5.91 14.92
C GLU A 166 5.43 -5.40 13.54
N VAL A 167 6.00 -6.26 12.71
CA VAL A 167 6.46 -5.90 11.36
C VAL A 167 5.27 -5.49 10.49
N ARG A 168 4.18 -6.25 10.55
CA ARG A 168 2.95 -5.96 9.78
C ARG A 168 2.31 -4.65 10.24
N LEU A 169 2.24 -4.42 11.54
CA LEU A 169 1.71 -3.18 12.10
C LEU A 169 2.56 -1.99 11.68
N ALA A 170 3.88 -2.05 11.83
CA ALA A 170 4.79 -0.98 11.44
C ALA A 170 4.70 -0.68 9.94
N TYR A 171 4.64 -1.72 9.09
CA TYR A 171 4.47 -1.56 7.65
C TYR A 171 3.14 -0.88 7.30
N MET A 172 2.02 -1.36 7.85
CA MET A 172 0.70 -0.78 7.60
C MET A 172 0.58 0.64 8.12
N ASP A 173 1.14 0.92 9.29
CA ASP A 173 1.13 2.26 9.86
C ASP A 173 1.95 3.23 8.98
N ALA A 174 3.13 2.81 8.54
CA ALA A 174 3.95 3.58 7.62
C ALA A 174 3.22 3.89 6.30
N LEU A 175 2.64 2.89 5.65
CA LEU A 175 1.90 3.08 4.40
C LEU A 175 0.71 4.04 4.56
N THR A 176 -0.10 3.81 5.59
CA THR A 176 -1.33 4.58 5.78
C THR A 176 -1.06 6.03 6.19
N ARG A 177 0.01 6.29 6.94
CA ARG A 177 0.48 7.66 7.24
C ARG A 177 1.01 8.35 6.00
N LEU A 178 1.86 7.68 5.21
CA LEU A 178 2.40 8.25 3.98
C LEU A 178 1.32 8.54 2.94
N TRP A 179 0.34 7.65 2.79
CA TRP A 179 -0.84 7.91 1.98
C TRP A 179 -1.58 9.16 2.46
N ASN A 180 -1.84 9.22 3.75
CA ASN A 180 -2.54 10.34 4.37
C ASN A 180 -1.83 11.67 4.09
N GLU A 181 -0.53 11.73 4.37
CA GLU A 181 0.28 12.94 4.25
C GLU A 181 0.51 13.36 2.79
N ASN A 182 0.89 12.39 1.95
CA ASN A 182 1.36 12.68 0.60
C ASN A 182 0.26 12.71 -0.46
N PHE A 183 -0.85 12.00 -0.22
CA PHE A 183 -1.96 11.94 -1.16
C PHE A 183 -3.20 12.65 -0.63
N SER A 184 -3.79 12.15 0.46
CA SER A 184 -5.08 12.64 0.93
C SER A 184 -5.05 14.13 1.30
N TYR A 185 -4.11 14.52 2.16
CA TYR A 185 -3.93 15.94 2.53
C TYR A 185 -3.39 16.78 1.37
N ALA A 186 -2.49 16.24 0.57
CA ALA A 186 -1.95 16.99 -0.56
C ALA A 186 -3.03 17.48 -1.52
N LEU A 187 -3.96 16.60 -1.90
CA LEU A 187 -5.08 16.97 -2.76
C LEU A 187 -6.08 17.87 -2.05
N GLY A 188 -6.40 17.55 -0.80
CA GLY A 188 -7.32 18.36 0.00
C GLY A 188 -6.82 19.79 0.23
N ASP A 189 -5.56 19.95 0.58
CA ASP A 189 -4.95 21.27 0.79
C ASP A 189 -4.91 22.09 -0.50
N TRP A 190 -4.58 21.44 -1.62
CA TRP A 190 -4.64 22.11 -2.92
C TRP A 190 -6.09 22.59 -3.23
N CYS A 191 -7.08 21.71 -3.06
CA CYS A 191 -8.48 22.06 -3.31
C CYS A 191 -8.93 23.24 -2.44
N ARG A 192 -8.67 23.19 -1.15
CA ARG A 192 -9.01 24.28 -0.21
C ARG A 192 -8.31 25.59 -0.57
N ALA A 193 -7.03 25.54 -0.94
CA ALA A 193 -6.28 26.71 -1.38
C ALA A 193 -6.87 27.37 -2.64
N HIS A 194 -7.61 26.61 -3.44
CA HIS A 194 -8.26 27.08 -4.67
C HIS A 194 -9.79 27.27 -4.54
N GLY A 195 -10.30 27.25 -3.31
CA GLY A 195 -11.71 27.55 -3.02
C GLY A 195 -12.70 26.47 -3.45
N VAL A 196 -12.23 25.24 -3.62
CA VAL A 196 -13.04 24.06 -3.98
C VAL A 196 -12.85 22.95 -2.97
N ARG A 197 -13.67 21.89 -3.04
CA ARG A 197 -13.64 20.76 -2.11
C ARG A 197 -12.92 19.56 -2.73
N TYR A 198 -12.28 18.76 -1.86
CA TYR A 198 -11.84 17.43 -2.18
C TYR A 198 -12.85 16.42 -1.67
N ILE A 199 -13.37 15.56 -2.54
CA ILE A 199 -14.45 14.62 -2.30
C ILE A 199 -14.04 13.25 -2.85
N GLY A 200 -14.62 12.18 -2.35
CA GLY A 200 -14.43 10.84 -2.92
C GLY A 200 -14.62 9.72 -1.93
N HIS A 201 -14.29 8.54 -2.35
CA HIS A 201 -14.25 7.33 -1.53
C HIS A 201 -13.00 6.51 -1.90
N ILE A 202 -12.70 5.50 -1.11
CA ILE A 202 -11.62 4.56 -1.38
C ILE A 202 -12.19 3.27 -1.94
N ILE A 203 -11.35 2.51 -2.66
CA ILE A 203 -11.76 1.22 -3.17
C ILE A 203 -12.12 0.27 -2.03
N GLU A 204 -13.18 -0.51 -2.24
CA GLU A 204 -13.65 -1.51 -1.30
C GLU A 204 -13.88 -0.92 0.10
N ASP A 205 -14.75 0.08 0.19
CA ASP A 205 -15.18 0.77 1.42
C ASP A 205 -15.61 -0.17 2.53
N MET A 206 -15.90 -1.40 2.19
CA MET A 206 -16.12 -2.51 3.11
C MET A 206 -14.82 -2.91 3.80
N ASN A 207 -14.73 -4.11 4.33
CA ASN A 207 -13.57 -4.58 5.09
C ASN A 207 -12.27 -4.68 4.26
N ALA A 208 -12.35 -4.73 2.94
CA ALA A 208 -11.19 -4.88 2.08
C ALA A 208 -10.29 -3.63 2.00
N HIS A 209 -10.79 -2.46 2.41
CA HIS A 209 -9.99 -1.23 2.46
C HIS A 209 -8.74 -1.34 3.36
N SER A 210 -8.73 -2.27 4.30
CA SER A 210 -7.62 -2.52 5.21
C SER A 210 -6.55 -3.48 4.63
N ARG A 211 -6.76 -4.05 3.44
CA ARG A 211 -5.79 -4.98 2.86
C ARG A 211 -4.53 -4.27 2.38
N ILE A 212 -3.38 -4.87 2.71
CA ILE A 212 -2.08 -4.44 2.18
C ILE A 212 -2.07 -4.65 0.67
N GLY A 213 -1.71 -3.60 -0.07
CA GLY A 213 -1.58 -3.65 -1.52
C GLY A 213 -2.87 -3.50 -2.31
N GLY A 214 -4.02 -3.64 -1.67
CA GLY A 214 -5.32 -3.50 -2.34
C GLY A 214 -5.84 -2.08 -2.34
N SER A 215 -6.15 -1.56 -1.18
CA SER A 215 -6.76 -0.24 -0.97
C SER A 215 -5.84 0.70 -0.19
N ALA A 216 -6.40 1.71 0.46
CA ALA A 216 -5.65 2.70 1.26
C ALA A 216 -5.08 2.14 2.58
N GLY A 217 -5.48 0.95 2.99
CA GLY A 217 -5.02 0.29 4.21
C GLY A 217 -5.73 0.75 5.50
N HIS A 218 -6.35 1.92 5.49
CA HIS A 218 -7.07 2.47 6.64
C HIS A 218 -8.10 3.50 6.18
N TYR A 219 -9.37 3.22 6.37
CA TYR A 219 -10.47 4.04 5.88
C TYR A 219 -10.33 5.52 6.28
N PHE A 220 -10.28 5.81 7.58
CA PHE A 220 -10.25 7.19 8.06
C PHE A 220 -8.98 7.95 7.64
N ARG A 221 -7.81 7.30 7.67
CA ARG A 221 -6.58 7.93 7.18
C ARG A 221 -6.62 8.15 5.67
N GLY A 222 -7.19 7.22 4.92
CA GLY A 222 -7.34 7.34 3.48
C GLY A 222 -8.15 8.56 3.08
N LEU A 223 -9.18 8.90 3.85
CA LEU A 223 -10.14 9.95 3.54
C LEU A 223 -9.96 11.26 4.34
N SER A 224 -9.07 11.30 5.33
CA SER A 224 -9.01 12.44 6.28
C SER A 224 -8.60 13.78 5.66
N GLY A 225 -7.98 13.77 4.49
CA GLY A 225 -7.71 15.01 3.72
C GLY A 225 -8.92 15.53 2.94
N GLN A 226 -9.98 14.74 2.83
CA GLN A 226 -11.19 15.11 2.11
C GLN A 226 -12.08 16.04 2.95
N ASP A 227 -12.81 16.91 2.25
CA ASP A 227 -13.84 17.77 2.87
C ASP A 227 -15.18 17.04 2.97
N MET A 228 -15.38 16.01 2.17
CA MET A 228 -16.53 15.12 2.20
C MET A 228 -16.10 13.70 1.83
N ALA A 229 -16.05 12.84 2.82
CA ALA A 229 -15.81 11.42 2.63
C ALA A 229 -17.08 10.72 2.15
N GLY A 230 -16.91 9.78 1.22
CA GLY A 230 -18.00 9.01 0.64
C GLY A 230 -17.87 7.51 0.89
N ILE A 231 -18.95 6.82 0.59
CA ILE A 231 -19.01 5.36 0.49
C ILE A 231 -19.69 5.04 -0.84
N ASP A 232 -19.12 4.13 -1.59
CA ASP A 232 -19.80 3.61 -2.77
C ASP A 232 -20.78 2.50 -2.37
N ILE A 233 -22.03 2.69 -2.75
CA ILE A 233 -23.10 1.73 -2.51
C ILE A 233 -23.49 1.08 -3.84
N VAL A 234 -22.88 -0.06 -4.13
CA VAL A 234 -23.08 -0.80 -5.38
C VAL A 234 -23.98 -2.02 -5.11
N LEU A 235 -24.78 -2.39 -6.11
CA LEU A 235 -25.54 -3.66 -6.13
C LEU A 235 -26.36 -3.95 -4.85
N HIS A 236 -26.99 -2.92 -4.27
CA HIS A 236 -27.81 -3.06 -3.06
C HIS A 236 -27.05 -3.59 -1.83
N GLN A 237 -25.80 -3.22 -1.67
CA GLN A 237 -24.93 -3.71 -0.60
C GLN A 237 -25.33 -3.28 0.83
N ILE A 238 -26.27 -2.34 0.98
CA ILE A 238 -26.80 -2.01 2.29
C ILE A 238 -27.87 -3.03 2.68
N VAL A 239 -27.49 -3.98 3.51
CA VAL A 239 -28.42 -4.95 4.10
C VAL A 239 -28.56 -4.64 5.58
N PRO A 240 -29.78 -4.31 6.06
CA PRO A 240 -29.99 -4.05 7.49
C PRO A 240 -29.52 -5.22 8.36
N GLY A 241 -28.69 -4.91 9.36
CA GLY A 241 -28.10 -5.92 10.25
C GLY A 241 -26.80 -6.56 9.74
N PHE A 242 -26.32 -6.20 8.57
CA PHE A 242 -25.05 -6.66 8.03
C PHE A 242 -24.03 -5.52 8.14
N GLY A 243 -23.17 -5.56 9.17
CA GLY A 243 -22.16 -4.55 9.43
C GLY A 243 -20.96 -4.67 8.50
N GLN A 244 -21.12 -4.36 7.23
CA GLN A 244 -20.02 -4.38 6.25
C GLN A 244 -19.30 -3.04 6.10
N TYR A 245 -19.87 -1.95 6.62
CA TYR A 245 -19.31 -0.62 6.45
C TYR A 245 -18.67 -0.08 7.72
N PRO A 246 -17.51 0.56 7.62
CA PRO A 246 -16.83 1.15 8.79
C PRO A 246 -17.61 2.30 9.42
N THR A 247 -18.63 2.83 8.73
CA THR A 247 -19.54 3.86 9.23
C THR A 247 -20.56 3.35 10.24
N SER A 248 -20.65 2.06 10.49
CA SER A 248 -21.51 1.49 11.53
C SER A 248 -20.94 1.66 12.94
N SER A 249 -19.76 2.25 13.07
CA SER A 249 -19.20 2.64 14.37
C SER A 249 -19.47 4.13 14.62
N PRO A 250 -20.12 4.49 15.73
CA PRO A 250 -20.28 5.88 16.12
C PRO A 250 -18.95 6.56 16.42
#